data_7c31584235b8ddc5b4ee762769115f75
#
_entry.id   7c31584235b8ddc5b4ee762769115f75
#
_cell.length_a   1.000
_cell.length_b   1.000
_cell.length_c   1.000
_cell.angle_alpha   90.00
_cell.angle_beta   90.00
_cell.angle_gamma   90.00
#
_symmetry.space_group_name_H-M   'P 1'
#
loop_
_entity.id
_entity.type
_entity.pdbx_description
1 polymer ?
#
loop_
_entity_poly.entity_id
_entity_poly.type
_entity_poly.pdbx_seq_one_letter_code
_entity_poly.pdbx_strand_id
1 'polypeptide(L)'
;MRRVYSIALLLLVALGLSATTKEVKLKLLETSDIHGNFFPYNFIEQREWGGSLARVYSFVQEERRAYGDNLLLLDNGDILQGQPSAYYYNFMDTVSTHIASAMMNYMGYNAGNMGNHDVEAGHAVFDRWIKQCDFPILGANIIRTSDRETYLKPYEVFERDGVKIVVLGMITPAIPVWLPETLWQGLYFADMEETARKWMKIIQEKEKPDVVVGIFHAGNEARTMSGQYREDASMEVAQRIPGFDVVIMGHDHRRYCGKVANIEGDSVLLINPASNGRVVGSVDVVLKMEHGKVLDKQVSGVLTDCLLYTSDAADD
;
A
#
# COMPACT_ATOMS: atom_id res chain seq x y z
N MET A 1 77.32 24.87 28.51
CA MET A 1 76.36 23.86 28.11
C MET A 1 74.96 24.47 28.20
N ARG A 2 74.39 24.91 27.06
CA ARG A 2 73.04 25.46 26.98
C ARG A 2 72.12 24.35 26.49
N ARG A 3 71.14 23.95 27.30
CA ARG A 3 70.06 23.01 26.91
C ARG A 3 68.95 23.79 26.17
N VAL A 4 68.80 23.44 24.93
CA VAL A 4 67.64 23.92 24.09
C VAL A 4 66.50 22.95 24.32
N TYR A 5 65.38 23.46 24.88
CA TYR A 5 64.12 22.72 24.96
C TYR A 5 63.29 23.00 23.71
N SER A 6 63.14 21.99 22.86
CA SER A 6 62.21 22.03 21.73
C SER A 6 60.83 21.77 22.25
N ILE A 7 59.94 22.76 22.17
CA ILE A 7 58.53 22.62 22.43
C ILE A 7 57.84 22.18 21.11
N ALA A 8 57.45 20.95 21.04
CA ALA A 8 56.59 20.46 19.93
C ALA A 8 55.14 20.88 20.18
N LEU A 9 54.68 21.82 19.39
CA LEU A 9 53.27 22.27 19.37
C LEU A 9 52.46 21.29 18.53
N LEU A 10 51.73 20.39 19.20
CA LEU A 10 50.73 19.51 18.56
C LEU A 10 49.49 20.35 18.20
N LEU A 11 49.38 20.75 16.92
CA LEU A 11 48.13 21.24 16.36
C LEU A 11 47.17 20.05 16.19
N LEU A 12 46.24 19.90 17.11
CA LEU A 12 45.04 19.11 16.93
C LEU A 12 44.12 19.87 15.96
N VAL A 13 44.18 19.51 14.66
CA VAL A 13 43.15 19.88 13.69
C VAL A 13 41.92 19.07 14.01
N ALA A 14 41.02 19.62 14.79
CA ALA A 14 39.67 19.11 14.92
C ALA A 14 38.96 19.32 13.55
N LEU A 15 39.04 18.32 12.69
CA LEU A 15 38.11 18.22 11.53
C LEU A 15 36.71 18.09 12.12
N GLY A 16 36.04 19.22 12.28
CA GLY A 16 34.63 19.27 12.52
C GLY A 16 33.94 18.62 11.31
N LEU A 17 33.63 17.33 11.44
CA LEU A 17 32.63 16.69 10.56
C LEU A 17 31.33 17.46 10.79
N SER A 18 31.09 18.48 9.96
CA SER A 18 29.76 19.10 9.86
C SER A 18 28.82 17.98 9.44
N ALA A 19 28.01 17.52 10.36
CA ALA A 19 26.99 16.53 10.06
C ALA A 19 26.04 17.16 9.05
N THR A 20 26.12 16.71 7.79
CA THR A 20 25.20 17.16 6.74
C THR A 20 23.91 16.39 6.92
N THR A 21 22.87 17.10 7.35
CA THR A 21 21.50 16.57 7.33
C THR A 21 21.05 16.43 5.87
N LYS A 22 20.53 15.26 5.50
CA LYS A 22 19.92 14.98 4.18
C LYS A 22 18.41 14.98 4.35
N GLU A 23 17.70 15.67 3.46
CA GLU A 23 16.25 15.54 3.33
C GLU A 23 15.95 14.46 2.28
N VAL A 24 15.11 13.50 2.64
CA VAL A 24 14.58 12.46 1.74
C VAL A 24 13.08 12.66 1.61
N LYS A 25 12.61 12.72 0.36
CA LYS A 25 11.20 12.83 0.03
C LYS A 25 10.73 11.54 -0.63
N LEU A 26 9.72 10.93 -0.06
CA LEU A 26 9.07 9.76 -0.61
C LEU A 26 7.64 10.11 -1.01
N LYS A 27 7.16 9.50 -2.07
CA LYS A 27 5.78 9.56 -2.54
C LYS A 27 5.16 8.17 -2.48
N LEU A 28 4.01 8.04 -1.80
CA LEU A 28 3.19 6.83 -1.86
C LEU A 28 1.92 7.19 -2.63
N LEU A 29 1.62 6.43 -3.67
CA LEU A 29 0.37 6.55 -4.41
C LEU A 29 -0.47 5.29 -4.18
N GLU A 30 -1.74 5.50 -3.97
CA GLU A 30 -2.70 4.45 -3.66
C GLU A 30 -3.82 4.39 -4.69
N THR A 31 -4.09 3.17 -5.19
CA THR A 31 -5.37 2.80 -5.77
C THR A 31 -6.08 1.79 -4.88
N SER A 32 -7.39 1.78 -4.89
CA SER A 32 -8.24 0.80 -4.21
C SER A 32 -9.56 0.64 -4.97
N ASP A 33 -10.16 -0.54 -4.85
CA ASP A 33 -11.53 -0.77 -5.33
C ASP A 33 -11.71 -0.36 -6.80
N ILE A 34 -10.76 -0.74 -7.65
CA ILE A 34 -10.79 -0.42 -9.08
C ILE A 34 -11.96 -1.08 -9.80
N HIS A 35 -12.40 -2.26 -9.35
CA HIS A 35 -13.57 -2.95 -9.87
C HIS A 35 -13.60 -3.09 -11.40
N GLY A 36 -12.45 -3.49 -11.97
CA GLY A 36 -12.32 -3.71 -13.41
C GLY A 36 -12.43 -2.45 -14.27
N ASN A 37 -12.43 -1.25 -13.67
CA ASN A 37 -12.40 0.02 -14.42
C ASN A 37 -11.02 0.28 -14.99
N PHE A 38 -10.62 -0.52 -15.97
CA PHE A 38 -9.33 -0.40 -16.63
C PHE A 38 -9.28 0.76 -17.61
N PHE A 39 -10.40 1.01 -18.32
CA PHE A 39 -10.54 1.99 -19.37
C PHE A 39 -11.45 3.16 -18.96
N PRO A 40 -11.30 4.36 -19.55
CA PRO A 40 -12.17 5.50 -19.26
C PRO A 40 -13.55 5.35 -19.93
N TYR A 41 -14.10 4.15 -19.90
CA TYR A 41 -15.38 3.78 -20.51
C TYR A 41 -16.09 2.72 -19.66
N ASN A 42 -17.35 2.99 -19.31
CA ASN A 42 -18.20 2.02 -18.63
C ASN A 42 -18.92 1.15 -19.65
N PHE A 43 -18.51 -0.12 -19.75
CA PHE A 43 -19.08 -1.06 -20.73
C PHE A 43 -20.50 -1.50 -20.41
N ILE A 44 -20.94 -1.40 -19.15
CA ILE A 44 -22.30 -1.72 -18.71
C ILE A 44 -23.25 -0.60 -19.14
N GLU A 45 -22.88 0.64 -18.85
CA GLU A 45 -23.69 1.81 -19.17
C GLU A 45 -23.45 2.36 -20.57
N GLN A 46 -22.46 1.82 -21.30
CA GLN A 46 -22.07 2.19 -22.68
C GLN A 46 -21.81 3.69 -22.84
N ARG A 47 -21.06 4.28 -21.91
CA ARG A 47 -20.71 5.70 -21.93
C ARG A 47 -19.30 5.94 -21.39
N GLU A 48 -18.76 7.11 -21.69
CA GLU A 48 -17.53 7.57 -21.08
C GLU A 48 -17.64 7.57 -19.55
N TRP A 49 -16.52 7.26 -18.89
CA TRP A 49 -16.43 7.15 -17.46
C TRP A 49 -15.29 7.95 -16.88
N GLY A 50 -15.54 8.64 -15.75
CA GLY A 50 -14.58 9.54 -15.14
C GLY A 50 -13.43 8.88 -14.39
N GLY A 51 -13.53 7.58 -14.09
CA GLY A 51 -12.50 6.84 -13.33
C GLY A 51 -11.96 5.67 -14.14
N SER A 52 -10.66 5.43 -14.08
CA SER A 52 -10.03 4.21 -14.65
C SER A 52 -8.56 4.12 -14.30
N LEU A 53 -7.98 2.91 -14.37
CA LEU A 53 -6.53 2.75 -14.28
C LEU A 53 -5.76 3.52 -15.37
N ALA A 54 -6.32 3.66 -16.58
CA ALA A 54 -5.70 4.44 -17.64
C ALA A 54 -5.53 5.93 -17.25
N ARG A 55 -6.53 6.52 -16.58
CA ARG A 55 -6.41 7.91 -16.06
C ARG A 55 -5.44 7.99 -14.88
N VAL A 56 -5.50 7.03 -13.97
CA VAL A 56 -4.54 6.90 -12.86
C VAL A 56 -3.12 6.84 -13.40
N TYR A 57 -2.87 6.10 -14.50
CA TYR A 57 -1.55 5.99 -15.11
C TYR A 57 -0.97 7.36 -15.51
N SER A 58 -1.76 8.23 -16.14
CA SER A 58 -1.30 9.56 -16.50
C SER A 58 -0.81 10.37 -15.30
N PHE A 59 -1.57 10.33 -14.19
CA PHE A 59 -1.15 10.95 -12.93
C PHE A 59 0.12 10.30 -12.34
N VAL A 60 0.18 8.98 -12.32
CA VAL A 60 1.37 8.24 -11.85
C VAL A 60 2.62 8.63 -12.64
N GLN A 61 2.52 8.80 -13.96
CA GLN A 61 3.66 9.21 -14.80
C GLN A 61 4.15 10.62 -14.46
N GLU A 62 3.25 11.55 -14.14
CA GLU A 62 3.62 12.90 -13.71
C GLU A 62 4.37 12.86 -12.37
N GLU A 63 3.84 12.15 -11.38
CA GLU A 63 4.48 12.00 -10.07
C GLU A 63 5.84 11.27 -10.17
N ARG A 64 5.97 10.27 -11.05
CA ARG A 64 7.25 9.60 -11.30
C ARG A 64 8.32 10.50 -11.87
N ARG A 65 7.96 11.48 -12.70
CA ARG A 65 8.93 12.48 -13.18
C ARG A 65 9.50 13.31 -12.04
N ALA A 66 8.72 13.57 -11.00
CA ALA A 66 9.12 14.36 -9.84
C ALA A 66 9.91 13.55 -8.79
N TYR A 67 9.48 12.32 -8.52
CA TYR A 67 10.00 11.52 -7.41
C TYR A 67 10.93 10.37 -7.84
N GLY A 68 10.93 9.97 -9.12
CA GLY A 68 11.74 8.86 -9.60
C GLY A 68 11.50 7.56 -8.81
N ASP A 69 12.58 6.94 -8.37
CA ASP A 69 12.54 5.70 -7.59
C ASP A 69 12.00 5.88 -6.15
N ASN A 70 11.87 7.13 -5.69
CA ASN A 70 11.30 7.44 -4.39
C ASN A 70 9.75 7.41 -4.37
N LEU A 71 9.12 7.02 -5.48
CA LEU A 71 7.69 6.76 -5.57
C LEU A 71 7.40 5.27 -5.39
N LEU A 72 6.48 4.94 -4.49
CA LEU A 72 5.84 3.62 -4.38
C LEU A 72 4.38 3.73 -4.83
N LEU A 73 4.00 2.92 -5.82
CA LEU A 73 2.62 2.74 -6.27
C LEU A 73 2.07 1.47 -5.65
N LEU A 74 1.00 1.60 -4.88
CA LEU A 74 0.38 0.53 -4.09
C LEU A 74 -1.09 0.35 -4.51
N ASP A 75 -1.57 -0.88 -4.53
CA ASP A 75 -2.98 -1.21 -4.75
C ASP A 75 -3.57 -1.89 -3.50
N ASN A 76 -4.76 -1.48 -3.10
CA ASN A 76 -5.38 -2.01 -1.89
C ASN A 76 -6.48 -3.06 -2.16
N GLY A 77 -6.51 -3.65 -3.35
CA GLY A 77 -7.42 -4.77 -3.69
C GLY A 77 -8.74 -4.34 -4.33
N ASP A 78 -9.60 -5.34 -4.57
CA ASP A 78 -10.86 -5.25 -5.30
C ASP A 78 -10.69 -4.77 -6.75
N ILE A 79 -9.85 -5.49 -7.48
CA ILE A 79 -9.61 -5.21 -8.90
C ILE A 79 -10.27 -6.23 -9.83
N LEU A 80 -10.52 -7.46 -9.36
CA LEU A 80 -10.95 -8.59 -10.20
C LEU A 80 -12.45 -8.66 -10.46
N GLN A 81 -13.27 -7.79 -9.89
CA GLN A 81 -14.73 -7.80 -10.04
C GLN A 81 -15.25 -6.42 -10.49
N GLY A 82 -16.33 -6.38 -11.27
CA GLY A 82 -17.04 -5.16 -11.64
C GLY A 82 -17.32 -5.07 -13.14
N GLN A 83 -16.43 -4.46 -13.92
CA GLN A 83 -16.65 -4.28 -15.35
C GLN A 83 -16.57 -5.60 -16.16
N PRO A 84 -17.26 -5.71 -17.30
CA PRO A 84 -17.25 -6.90 -18.16
C PRO A 84 -15.84 -7.34 -18.61
N SER A 85 -14.89 -6.41 -18.71
CA SER A 85 -13.50 -6.73 -19.02
C SER A 85 -12.85 -7.60 -17.94
N ALA A 86 -13.10 -7.34 -16.65
CA ALA A 86 -12.60 -8.21 -15.58
C ALA A 86 -13.24 -9.61 -15.69
N TYR A 87 -14.57 -9.68 -15.84
CA TYR A 87 -15.29 -10.95 -16.00
C TYR A 87 -14.76 -11.77 -17.19
N TYR A 88 -14.49 -11.12 -18.33
CA TYR A 88 -13.97 -11.81 -19.52
C TYR A 88 -12.64 -12.52 -19.21
N TYR A 89 -11.70 -11.83 -18.59
CA TYR A 89 -10.40 -12.43 -18.23
C TYR A 89 -10.48 -13.37 -17.03
N ASN A 90 -11.46 -13.20 -16.16
CA ASN A 90 -11.69 -14.15 -15.06
C ASN A 90 -12.12 -15.53 -15.61
N PHE A 91 -13.12 -15.57 -16.52
CA PHE A 91 -13.89 -16.76 -16.79
C PHE A 91 -13.96 -17.18 -18.26
N MET A 92 -13.67 -16.30 -19.21
CA MET A 92 -13.77 -16.59 -20.65
C MET A 92 -12.39 -16.79 -21.27
N ASP A 93 -11.50 -15.84 -21.17
CA ASP A 93 -10.09 -15.97 -21.57
C ASP A 93 -9.21 -16.30 -20.36
N THR A 94 -9.10 -17.58 -20.08
CA THR A 94 -8.29 -18.09 -18.95
C THR A 94 -6.85 -18.42 -19.35
N VAL A 95 -6.46 -18.20 -20.60
CA VAL A 95 -5.13 -18.55 -21.15
C VAL A 95 -4.22 -17.34 -21.26
N SER A 96 -4.74 -16.21 -21.76
CA SER A 96 -3.98 -14.97 -21.87
C SER A 96 -3.59 -14.41 -20.50
N THR A 97 -2.58 -13.55 -20.46
CA THR A 97 -2.28 -12.79 -19.24
C THR A 97 -3.51 -12.01 -18.80
N HIS A 98 -3.86 -12.11 -17.54
CA HIS A 98 -5.01 -11.41 -16.99
C HIS A 98 -4.82 -9.89 -17.14
N ILE A 99 -5.84 -9.19 -17.63
CA ILE A 99 -5.76 -7.75 -17.92
C ILE A 99 -5.33 -6.94 -16.69
N ALA A 100 -5.81 -7.29 -15.49
CA ALA A 100 -5.39 -6.62 -14.26
C ALA A 100 -3.87 -6.76 -14.04
N SER A 101 -3.31 -7.99 -14.13
CA SER A 101 -1.87 -8.19 -14.00
C SER A 101 -1.09 -7.45 -15.07
N ALA A 102 -1.55 -7.52 -16.34
CA ALA A 102 -0.87 -6.85 -17.45
C ALA A 102 -0.80 -5.33 -17.26
N MET A 103 -1.91 -4.70 -16.86
CA MET A 103 -1.94 -3.25 -16.61
C MET A 103 -1.14 -2.87 -15.37
N MET A 104 -1.29 -3.59 -14.26
CA MET A 104 -0.56 -3.29 -13.04
C MET A 104 0.95 -3.46 -13.23
N ASN A 105 1.41 -4.51 -13.92
CA ASN A 105 2.83 -4.68 -14.27
C ASN A 105 3.33 -3.55 -15.16
N TYR A 106 2.57 -3.18 -16.21
CA TYR A 106 2.90 -2.06 -17.08
C TYR A 106 2.98 -0.73 -16.33
N MET A 107 2.05 -0.50 -15.40
CA MET A 107 2.06 0.69 -14.54
C MET A 107 3.17 0.66 -13.50
N GLY A 108 3.83 -0.48 -13.26
CA GLY A 108 4.92 -0.63 -12.30
C GLY A 108 4.46 -0.50 -10.85
N TYR A 109 3.41 -1.20 -10.47
CA TYR A 109 3.03 -1.34 -9.06
C TYR A 109 4.17 -1.97 -8.25
N ASN A 110 4.34 -1.53 -7.02
CA ASN A 110 5.38 -2.02 -6.13
C ASN A 110 4.87 -3.11 -5.18
N ALA A 111 3.62 -3.02 -4.75
CA ALA A 111 2.89 -4.04 -4.01
C ALA A 111 1.39 -3.89 -4.24
N GLY A 112 0.67 -5.00 -4.10
CA GLY A 112 -0.79 -5.03 -4.06
C GLY A 112 -1.28 -5.71 -2.78
N ASN A 113 -2.56 -5.58 -2.51
CA ASN A 113 -3.29 -6.29 -1.46
C ASN A 113 -4.41 -7.10 -2.09
N MET A 114 -4.97 -8.04 -1.37
CA MET A 114 -6.16 -8.78 -1.79
C MET A 114 -7.40 -8.14 -1.18
N GLY A 115 -8.43 -7.90 -2.00
CA GLY A 115 -9.74 -7.48 -1.55
C GLY A 115 -10.76 -8.63 -1.54
N ASN A 116 -11.96 -8.39 -0.97
CA ASN A 116 -12.99 -9.42 -0.86
C ASN A 116 -13.56 -9.83 -2.23
N HIS A 117 -13.67 -8.92 -3.16
CA HIS A 117 -14.10 -9.24 -4.53
C HIS A 117 -13.00 -9.91 -5.37
N ASP A 118 -11.74 -9.82 -4.97
CA ASP A 118 -10.69 -10.64 -5.56
C ASP A 118 -10.84 -12.10 -5.09
N VAL A 119 -11.15 -12.32 -3.80
CA VAL A 119 -11.47 -13.64 -3.25
C VAL A 119 -12.74 -14.23 -3.89
N GLU A 120 -13.74 -13.38 -4.18
CA GLU A 120 -15.00 -13.78 -4.86
C GLU A 120 -14.75 -14.42 -6.22
N ALA A 121 -13.69 -14.05 -6.91
CA ALA A 121 -13.33 -14.65 -8.19
C ALA A 121 -12.91 -16.13 -8.10
N GLY A 122 -12.59 -16.61 -6.89
CA GLY A 122 -12.20 -17.99 -6.60
C GLY A 122 -10.74 -18.32 -6.95
N HIS A 123 -10.21 -19.41 -6.38
CA HIS A 123 -8.82 -19.83 -6.51
C HIS A 123 -8.31 -19.90 -7.96
N ALA A 124 -9.10 -20.42 -8.89
CA ALA A 124 -8.69 -20.53 -10.28
C ALA A 124 -8.34 -19.17 -10.92
N VAL A 125 -8.95 -18.08 -10.43
CA VAL A 125 -8.75 -16.74 -10.94
C VAL A 125 -7.69 -16.00 -10.12
N PHE A 126 -7.89 -15.87 -8.81
CA PHE A 126 -6.98 -15.05 -8.03
C PHE A 126 -5.56 -15.65 -7.92
N ASP A 127 -5.40 -16.99 -7.87
CA ASP A 127 -4.07 -17.61 -7.90
C ASP A 127 -3.34 -17.34 -9.21
N ARG A 128 -4.08 -17.35 -10.34
CA ARG A 128 -3.52 -17.00 -11.63
C ARG A 128 -3.10 -15.54 -11.70
N TRP A 129 -3.96 -14.63 -11.23
CA TRP A 129 -3.68 -13.20 -11.18
C TRP A 129 -2.46 -12.90 -10.32
N ILE A 130 -2.38 -13.43 -9.09
CA ILE A 130 -1.23 -13.29 -8.20
C ILE A 130 0.06 -13.75 -8.86
N LYS A 131 0.02 -14.93 -9.50
CA LYS A 131 1.19 -15.53 -10.18
C LYS A 131 1.66 -14.70 -11.38
N GLN A 132 0.79 -13.93 -12.01
CA GLN A 132 1.09 -13.10 -13.17
C GLN A 132 1.50 -11.67 -12.82
N CYS A 133 1.40 -11.27 -11.55
CA CYS A 133 1.92 -9.99 -11.07
C CYS A 133 3.44 -10.06 -10.88
N ASP A 134 4.17 -9.04 -11.35
CA ASP A 134 5.63 -8.89 -11.21
C ASP A 134 6.01 -8.31 -9.83
N PHE A 135 5.04 -8.07 -8.98
CA PHE A 135 5.15 -7.52 -7.64
C PHE A 135 4.35 -8.37 -6.65
N PRO A 136 4.65 -8.32 -5.34
CA PRO A 136 3.93 -9.12 -4.36
C PRO A 136 2.50 -8.64 -4.13
N ILE A 137 1.55 -9.58 -4.06
CA ILE A 137 0.23 -9.38 -3.45
C ILE A 137 0.35 -9.79 -2.00
N LEU A 138 -0.03 -8.89 -1.08
CA LEU A 138 0.12 -9.05 0.35
C LEU A 138 -1.18 -9.54 1.01
N GLY A 139 -1.04 -10.16 2.20
CA GLY A 139 -2.20 -10.65 2.93
C GLY A 139 -1.80 -11.34 4.25
N ALA A 140 -1.42 -10.54 5.25
CA ALA A 140 -0.89 -11.03 6.52
C ALA A 140 -1.89 -11.84 7.35
N ASN A 141 -3.20 -11.58 7.18
CA ASN A 141 -4.27 -12.27 7.89
C ASN A 141 -5.00 -13.31 7.05
N ILE A 142 -4.53 -13.62 5.83
CA ILE A 142 -5.01 -14.73 5.02
C ILE A 142 -4.15 -15.95 5.36
N ILE A 143 -4.72 -16.92 6.05
CA ILE A 143 -3.99 -18.04 6.65
C ILE A 143 -4.41 -19.34 5.99
N ARG A 144 -3.45 -20.18 5.61
CA ARG A 144 -3.74 -21.55 5.16
C ARG A 144 -4.19 -22.41 6.33
N THR A 145 -5.28 -23.14 6.17
CA THR A 145 -5.79 -24.05 7.20
C THR A 145 -4.89 -25.28 7.41
N SER A 146 -4.10 -25.65 6.40
CA SER A 146 -3.25 -26.86 6.37
C SER A 146 -2.02 -26.78 7.28
N ASP A 147 -1.36 -25.64 7.33
CA ASP A 147 -0.09 -25.45 8.05
C ASP A 147 -0.09 -24.23 9.00
N ARG A 148 -1.15 -23.43 8.97
CA ARG A 148 -1.31 -22.21 9.76
C ARG A 148 -0.34 -21.09 9.38
N GLU A 149 0.31 -21.19 8.24
CA GLU A 149 1.15 -20.13 7.69
C GLU A 149 0.33 -19.15 6.85
N THR A 150 0.86 -17.94 6.61
CA THR A 150 0.22 -16.97 5.73
C THR A 150 0.14 -17.52 4.31
N TYR A 151 -1.02 -17.33 3.67
CA TYR A 151 -1.23 -17.73 2.28
C TYR A 151 -0.44 -16.84 1.31
N LEU A 152 -0.45 -15.54 1.57
CA LEU A 152 0.31 -14.53 0.84
C LEU A 152 1.48 -14.04 1.69
N LYS A 153 2.40 -13.30 1.04
CA LYS A 153 3.45 -12.59 1.76
C LYS A 153 2.80 -11.60 2.74
N PRO A 154 3.20 -11.58 4.02
CA PRO A 154 2.54 -10.70 5.00
C PRO A 154 2.90 -9.23 4.81
N TYR A 155 4.16 -8.95 4.46
CA TYR A 155 4.67 -7.60 4.24
C TYR A 155 5.79 -7.60 3.19
N GLU A 156 6.06 -6.45 2.62
CA GLU A 156 7.20 -6.18 1.73
C GLU A 156 8.11 -5.11 2.32
N VAL A 157 9.40 -5.19 2.01
CA VAL A 157 10.43 -4.23 2.45
C VAL A 157 11.00 -3.52 1.23
N PHE A 158 10.97 -2.20 1.26
CA PHE A 158 11.58 -1.35 0.24
C PHE A 158 12.69 -0.50 0.84
N GLU A 159 13.74 -0.27 0.07
CA GLU A 159 14.75 0.73 0.39
C GLU A 159 14.73 1.83 -0.67
N ARG A 160 14.60 3.08 -0.24
CA ARG A 160 14.58 4.26 -1.11
C ARG A 160 15.44 5.34 -0.50
N ASP A 161 16.49 5.72 -1.20
CA ASP A 161 17.38 6.82 -0.81
C ASP A 161 18.02 6.65 0.60
N GLY A 162 18.14 5.37 1.05
CA GLY A 162 18.63 5.00 2.37
C GLY A 162 17.57 4.96 3.48
N VAL A 163 16.29 5.09 3.10
CA VAL A 163 15.13 4.92 3.99
C VAL A 163 14.54 3.52 3.81
N LYS A 164 14.35 2.80 4.90
CA LYS A 164 13.69 1.50 4.91
C LYS A 164 12.20 1.66 5.16
N ILE A 165 11.40 1.21 4.20
CA ILE A 165 9.94 1.27 4.21
C ILE A 165 9.39 -0.15 4.30
N VAL A 166 8.49 -0.42 5.23
CA VAL A 166 7.76 -1.69 5.30
C VAL A 166 6.30 -1.46 4.99
N VAL A 167 5.74 -2.29 4.10
CA VAL A 167 4.33 -2.29 3.71
C VAL A 167 3.70 -3.59 4.19
N LEU A 168 2.74 -3.52 5.13
CA LEU A 168 1.99 -4.64 5.70
C LEU A 168 0.60 -4.70 5.05
N GLY A 169 0.21 -5.85 4.47
CA GLY A 169 -1.09 -6.03 3.83
C GLY A 169 -2.07 -6.82 4.69
N MET A 170 -3.33 -6.38 4.76
CA MET A 170 -4.43 -7.13 5.41
C MET A 170 -5.76 -6.92 4.68
N ILE A 171 -6.67 -7.86 4.85
CA ILE A 171 -8.04 -7.84 4.31
C ILE A 171 -9.06 -7.92 5.46
N THR A 172 -10.27 -7.42 5.23
CA THR A 172 -11.39 -7.65 6.14
C THR A 172 -11.56 -9.13 6.47
N PRO A 173 -11.76 -9.52 7.73
CA PRO A 173 -11.98 -10.93 8.10
C PRO A 173 -13.39 -11.43 7.79
N ALA A 174 -14.30 -10.57 7.29
CA ALA A 174 -15.72 -10.90 7.12
C ALA A 174 -16.04 -11.74 5.87
N ILE A 175 -15.04 -12.15 5.12
CA ILE A 175 -15.17 -12.98 3.90
C ILE A 175 -16.17 -14.15 4.07
N PRO A 176 -16.13 -14.94 5.17
CA PRO A 176 -17.02 -16.09 5.33
C PRO A 176 -18.51 -15.74 5.47
N VAL A 177 -18.83 -14.46 5.71
CA VAL A 177 -20.23 -14.01 5.82
C VAL A 177 -20.86 -13.82 4.44
N TRP A 178 -20.06 -13.43 3.45
CA TRP A 178 -20.56 -13.06 2.12
C TRP A 178 -20.33 -14.12 1.07
N LEU A 179 -19.23 -14.87 1.19
CA LEU A 179 -18.76 -15.75 0.13
C LEU A 179 -18.88 -17.22 0.54
N PRO A 180 -19.36 -18.10 -0.35
CA PRO A 180 -19.37 -19.53 -0.11
C PRO A 180 -17.94 -20.07 0.01
N GLU A 181 -17.74 -21.01 0.93
CA GLU A 181 -16.44 -21.60 1.25
C GLU A 181 -15.69 -22.16 0.04
N THR A 182 -16.42 -22.60 -1.00
CA THR A 182 -15.84 -23.13 -2.24
C THR A 182 -14.93 -22.13 -2.96
N LEU A 183 -15.11 -20.82 -2.76
CA LEU A 183 -14.30 -19.79 -3.39
C LEU A 183 -12.97 -19.53 -2.65
N TRP A 184 -12.92 -19.82 -1.35
CA TRP A 184 -11.76 -19.60 -0.48
C TRP A 184 -11.36 -20.86 0.29
N GLN A 185 -11.66 -22.03 -0.28
CA GLN A 185 -11.40 -23.33 0.36
C GLN A 185 -9.93 -23.45 0.79
N GLY A 186 -9.71 -23.88 2.03
CA GLY A 186 -8.36 -24.04 2.58
C GLY A 186 -7.76 -22.76 3.16
N LEU A 187 -8.50 -21.67 3.18
CA LEU A 187 -8.09 -20.40 3.78
C LEU A 187 -8.88 -20.14 5.08
N TYR A 188 -8.35 -19.23 5.86
CA TYR A 188 -8.95 -18.66 7.06
C TYR A 188 -8.54 -17.19 7.16
N PHE A 189 -9.48 -16.31 7.51
CA PHE A 189 -9.25 -14.87 7.63
C PHE A 189 -9.20 -14.48 9.10
N ALA A 190 -8.00 -14.16 9.57
CA ALA A 190 -7.74 -13.84 10.97
C ALA A 190 -8.16 -12.39 11.30
N ASP A 191 -8.42 -12.12 12.58
CA ASP A 191 -8.70 -10.77 13.07
C ASP A 191 -7.55 -9.81 12.73
N MET A 192 -7.91 -8.60 12.28
CA MET A 192 -6.92 -7.61 11.83
C MET A 192 -6.09 -7.05 12.98
N GLU A 193 -6.67 -6.78 14.14
CA GLU A 193 -5.93 -6.22 15.28
C GLU A 193 -4.92 -7.23 15.83
N GLU A 194 -5.35 -8.49 16.02
CA GLU A 194 -4.46 -9.56 16.49
C GLU A 194 -3.31 -9.80 15.48
N THR A 195 -3.63 -9.79 14.19
CA THR A 195 -2.65 -9.96 13.11
C THR A 195 -1.67 -8.80 13.07
N ALA A 196 -2.16 -7.55 13.11
CA ALA A 196 -1.32 -6.36 13.14
C ALA A 196 -0.38 -6.38 14.35
N ARG A 197 -0.88 -6.72 15.54
CA ARG A 197 -0.07 -6.82 16.76
C ARG A 197 1.07 -7.83 16.62
N LYS A 198 0.78 -9.00 16.03
CA LYS A 198 1.78 -10.03 15.77
C LYS A 198 2.86 -9.54 14.80
N TRP A 199 2.44 -9.02 13.64
CA TRP A 199 3.38 -8.67 12.58
C TRP A 199 4.14 -7.39 12.88
N MET A 200 3.54 -6.38 13.52
CA MET A 200 4.25 -5.17 13.93
C MET A 200 5.40 -5.47 14.89
N LYS A 201 5.19 -6.39 15.83
CA LYS A 201 6.29 -6.85 16.69
C LYS A 201 7.44 -7.45 15.88
N ILE A 202 7.15 -8.34 14.93
CA ILE A 202 8.15 -8.98 14.06
C ILE A 202 8.86 -7.93 13.19
N ILE A 203 8.10 -7.02 12.59
CA ILE A 203 8.62 -5.95 11.72
C ILE A 203 9.57 -5.04 12.51
N GLN A 204 9.18 -4.58 13.69
CA GLN A 204 10.01 -3.69 14.50
C GLN A 204 11.30 -4.38 14.99
N GLU A 205 11.22 -5.65 15.40
CA GLU A 205 12.39 -6.40 15.89
C GLU A 205 13.36 -6.77 14.77
N LYS A 206 12.84 -7.23 13.63
CA LYS A 206 13.62 -7.80 12.52
C LYS A 206 14.06 -6.76 11.50
N GLU A 207 13.13 -5.92 11.03
CA GLU A 207 13.38 -5.00 9.91
C GLU A 207 13.88 -3.65 10.39
N LYS A 208 13.41 -3.17 11.56
CA LYS A 208 13.72 -1.83 12.11
C LYS A 208 13.47 -0.73 11.09
N PRO A 209 12.23 -0.61 10.58
CA PRO A 209 11.91 0.30 9.50
C PRO A 209 11.96 1.77 9.95
N ASP A 210 12.23 2.65 8.98
CA ASP A 210 12.09 4.10 9.14
C ASP A 210 10.66 4.57 8.90
N VAL A 211 9.92 3.85 8.03
CA VAL A 211 8.52 4.12 7.68
C VAL A 211 7.74 2.80 7.63
N VAL A 212 6.56 2.78 8.25
CA VAL A 212 5.63 1.64 8.19
C VAL A 212 4.30 2.07 7.59
N VAL A 213 3.90 1.36 6.55
CA VAL A 213 2.64 1.56 5.83
C VAL A 213 1.77 0.32 5.99
N GLY A 214 0.55 0.49 6.47
CA GLY A 214 -0.49 -0.52 6.37
C GLY A 214 -1.28 -0.33 5.06
N ILE A 215 -1.49 -1.39 4.28
CA ILE A 215 -2.47 -1.40 3.20
C ILE A 215 -3.56 -2.38 3.60
N PHE A 216 -4.72 -1.85 3.99
CA PHE A 216 -5.79 -2.61 4.60
C PHE A 216 -7.06 -2.53 3.76
N HIS A 217 -7.45 -3.65 3.15
CA HIS A 217 -8.72 -3.73 2.46
C HIS A 217 -9.86 -3.91 3.47
N ALA A 218 -10.13 -2.83 4.18
CA ALA A 218 -11.17 -2.65 5.19
C ALA A 218 -11.42 -1.15 5.37
N GLY A 219 -12.64 -0.76 5.67
CA GLY A 219 -13.02 0.63 5.90
C GLY A 219 -12.59 1.18 7.27
N ASN A 220 -13.05 2.39 7.57
CA ASN A 220 -12.64 3.12 8.76
C ASN A 220 -13.59 3.02 9.96
N GLU A 221 -14.81 2.52 9.76
CA GLU A 221 -15.83 2.48 10.82
C GLU A 221 -15.78 1.18 11.62
N ALA A 222 -14.97 1.12 12.68
CA ALA A 222 -14.81 -0.05 13.56
C ALA A 222 -16.11 -0.61 14.18
N ARG A 223 -17.23 0.07 14.00
CA ARG A 223 -18.55 -0.38 14.45
C ARG A 223 -19.24 -1.28 13.44
N THR A 224 -18.74 -1.36 12.22
CA THR A 224 -19.31 -2.22 11.20
C THR A 224 -19.00 -3.66 11.52
N MET A 225 -20.06 -4.41 11.86
CA MET A 225 -19.97 -5.82 12.15
C MET A 225 -20.69 -6.61 11.06
N SER A 226 -19.99 -7.58 10.47
CA SER A 226 -20.57 -8.58 9.60
C SER A 226 -20.54 -9.94 10.31
N GLY A 227 -21.69 -10.38 10.80
CA GLY A 227 -21.78 -11.54 11.69
C GLY A 227 -20.96 -11.33 12.96
N GLN A 228 -19.96 -12.19 13.20
CA GLN A 228 -19.05 -12.10 14.35
C GLN A 228 -17.77 -11.31 14.05
N TYR A 229 -17.57 -10.86 12.81
CA TYR A 229 -16.33 -10.22 12.36
C TYR A 229 -16.43 -8.71 12.43
N ARG A 230 -15.33 -8.06 12.83
CA ARG A 230 -15.15 -6.62 12.66
C ARG A 230 -14.77 -6.37 11.19
N GLU A 231 -15.73 -5.87 10.42
CA GLU A 231 -15.57 -5.68 8.98
C GLU A 231 -14.58 -4.56 8.67
N ASP A 232 -14.77 -3.40 9.27
CA ASP A 232 -14.03 -2.16 8.99
C ASP A 232 -13.14 -1.77 10.18
N ALA A 233 -12.01 -2.43 10.34
CA ALA A 233 -11.14 -2.27 11.50
C ALA A 233 -9.91 -1.39 11.27
N SER A 234 -9.74 -0.75 10.09
CA SER A 234 -8.50 -0.05 9.73
C SER A 234 -8.14 1.07 10.70
N MET A 235 -9.11 1.94 11.04
CA MET A 235 -8.88 3.03 12.00
C MET A 235 -8.58 2.50 13.40
N GLU A 236 -9.28 1.45 13.83
CA GLU A 236 -9.08 0.85 15.15
C GLU A 236 -7.67 0.24 15.26
N VAL A 237 -7.20 -0.44 14.22
CA VAL A 237 -5.83 -0.96 14.14
C VAL A 237 -4.82 0.18 14.23
N ALA A 238 -5.00 1.25 13.46
CA ALA A 238 -4.11 2.43 13.50
C ALA A 238 -4.04 3.06 14.89
N GLN A 239 -5.17 3.12 15.60
CA GLN A 239 -5.24 3.70 16.94
C GLN A 239 -4.64 2.78 18.02
N ARG A 240 -4.81 1.45 17.91
CA ARG A 240 -4.46 0.51 18.97
C ARG A 240 -3.09 -0.15 18.82
N ILE A 241 -2.54 -0.14 17.60
CA ILE A 241 -1.26 -0.78 17.28
C ILE A 241 -0.24 0.29 16.92
N PRO A 242 0.70 0.63 17.81
CA PRO A 242 1.74 1.62 17.54
C PRO A 242 2.68 1.21 16.41
N GLY A 243 3.30 2.23 15.80
CA GLY A 243 4.38 2.07 14.85
C GLY A 243 3.99 2.21 13.38
N PHE A 244 2.70 2.38 13.04
CA PHE A 244 2.27 2.79 11.70
C PHE A 244 2.45 4.30 11.52
N ASP A 245 2.94 4.71 10.35
CA ASP A 245 3.00 6.10 9.90
C ASP A 245 1.80 6.44 9.01
N VAL A 246 1.42 5.47 8.16
CA VAL A 246 0.33 5.58 7.18
C VAL A 246 -0.50 4.31 7.23
N VAL A 247 -1.81 4.45 7.18
CA VAL A 247 -2.75 3.35 6.90
C VAL A 247 -3.60 3.73 5.68
N ILE A 248 -3.37 2.99 4.62
CA ILE A 248 -4.12 3.02 3.37
C ILE A 248 -5.34 2.11 3.55
N MET A 249 -6.54 2.63 3.23
CA MET A 249 -7.83 1.96 3.46
C MET A 249 -8.59 1.77 2.14
N GLY A 250 -9.56 0.86 2.13
CA GLY A 250 -10.46 0.61 1.01
C GLY A 250 -11.76 -0.02 1.46
N HIS A 251 -12.41 -0.82 0.59
CA HIS A 251 -13.60 -1.64 0.89
C HIS A 251 -14.90 -0.85 1.05
N ASP A 252 -14.95 0.17 1.87
CA ASP A 252 -16.16 0.95 2.17
C ASP A 252 -16.51 1.99 1.08
N HIS A 253 -15.66 2.15 0.07
CA HIS A 253 -15.78 3.10 -1.05
C HIS A 253 -15.95 4.56 -0.63
N ARG A 254 -15.46 4.95 0.54
CA ARG A 254 -15.60 6.31 1.08
C ARG A 254 -14.31 7.09 0.95
N ARG A 255 -14.40 8.32 0.47
CA ARG A 255 -13.25 9.24 0.51
C ARG A 255 -12.91 9.60 1.94
N TYR A 256 -11.69 9.37 2.33
CA TYR A 256 -11.17 9.77 3.63
C TYR A 256 -9.69 10.19 3.55
N CYS A 257 -9.34 11.28 4.20
CA CYS A 257 -7.95 11.66 4.43
C CYS A 257 -7.88 12.42 5.75
N GLY A 258 -7.23 11.86 6.76
CA GLY A 258 -7.17 12.46 8.08
C GLY A 258 -6.13 11.78 8.96
N LYS A 259 -5.83 12.37 10.11
CA LYS A 259 -4.89 11.83 11.08
C LYS A 259 -5.59 11.44 12.37
N VAL A 260 -5.12 10.34 12.96
CA VAL A 260 -5.53 9.89 14.29
C VAL A 260 -4.31 9.73 15.18
N ALA A 261 -4.49 9.86 16.48
CA ALA A 261 -3.46 9.49 17.45
C ALA A 261 -3.57 8.02 17.80
N ASN A 262 -2.43 7.31 17.84
CA ASN A 262 -2.36 5.98 18.42
C ASN A 262 -2.31 6.02 19.95
N ILE A 263 -2.30 4.85 20.60
CA ILE A 263 -2.26 4.72 22.07
C ILE A 263 -0.97 5.28 22.71
N GLU A 264 0.08 5.51 21.95
CA GLU A 264 1.34 6.14 22.41
C GLU A 264 1.38 7.63 22.12
N GLY A 265 0.35 8.17 21.44
CA GLY A 265 0.23 9.58 21.10
C GLY A 265 0.84 9.96 19.74
N ASP A 266 1.39 9.00 18.99
CA ASP A 266 1.92 9.26 17.66
C ASP A 266 0.81 9.46 16.64
N SER A 267 1.08 10.33 15.66
CA SER A 267 0.14 10.66 14.60
C SER A 267 0.23 9.67 13.44
N VAL A 268 -0.87 8.99 13.13
CA VAL A 268 -1.00 8.08 11.98
C VAL A 268 -1.88 8.72 10.92
N LEU A 269 -1.40 8.81 9.67
CA LEU A 269 -2.21 9.25 8.53
C LEU A 269 -3.08 8.09 8.04
N LEU A 270 -4.38 8.31 7.92
CA LEU A 270 -5.31 7.40 7.25
C LEU A 270 -5.77 8.02 5.93
N ILE A 271 -5.79 7.22 4.86
CA ILE A 271 -6.22 7.67 3.54
C ILE A 271 -7.02 6.58 2.83
N ASN A 272 -8.09 6.98 2.10
CA ASN A 272 -8.95 6.10 1.31
C ASN A 272 -9.44 6.86 0.06
N PRO A 273 -9.08 6.43 -1.15
CA PRO A 273 -9.44 7.11 -2.40
C PRO A 273 -10.86 6.79 -2.89
N ALA A 274 -11.66 6.06 -2.12
CA ALA A 274 -12.91 5.47 -2.55
C ALA A 274 -12.70 4.42 -3.65
N SER A 275 -13.40 4.52 -4.79
CA SER A 275 -13.42 3.43 -5.77
C SER A 275 -13.36 3.89 -7.23
N ASN A 276 -13.19 2.91 -8.13
CA ASN A 276 -13.28 3.02 -9.58
C ASN A 276 -12.18 3.88 -10.24
N GLY A 277 -11.05 4.14 -9.55
CA GLY A 277 -9.96 4.94 -10.10
C GLY A 277 -10.32 6.38 -10.41
N ARG A 278 -11.34 6.95 -9.73
CA ARG A 278 -11.71 8.37 -9.85
C ARG A 278 -10.78 9.27 -9.08
N VAL A 279 -10.23 8.74 -8.00
CA VAL A 279 -9.33 9.43 -7.07
C VAL A 279 -8.16 8.54 -6.79
N VAL A 280 -7.00 9.14 -6.57
CA VAL A 280 -5.79 8.49 -6.08
C VAL A 280 -5.47 9.05 -4.71
N GLY A 281 -5.15 8.18 -3.75
CA GLY A 281 -4.54 8.58 -2.50
C GLY A 281 -3.07 8.94 -2.74
N SER A 282 -2.66 10.15 -2.38
CA SER A 282 -1.30 10.63 -2.53
C SER A 282 -0.73 11.03 -1.19
N VAL A 283 0.36 10.39 -0.79
CA VAL A 283 1.02 10.62 0.51
C VAL A 283 2.45 11.08 0.28
N ASP A 284 2.82 12.18 0.91
CA ASP A 284 4.18 12.66 1.01
C ASP A 284 4.77 12.29 2.37
N VAL A 285 5.95 11.65 2.36
CA VAL A 285 6.74 11.39 3.55
C VAL A 285 8.07 12.10 3.40
N VAL A 286 8.32 13.09 4.27
CA VAL A 286 9.56 13.87 4.27
C VAL A 286 10.35 13.52 5.52
N LEU A 287 11.58 13.01 5.32
CA LEU A 287 12.47 12.60 6.39
C LEU A 287 13.70 13.49 6.42
N LYS A 288 14.09 13.94 7.61
CA LYS A 288 15.42 14.51 7.86
C LYS A 288 16.33 13.43 8.40
N MET A 289 17.39 13.13 7.65
CA MET A 289 18.35 12.06 7.95
C MET A 289 19.69 12.64 8.39
N GLU A 290 20.32 12.04 9.37
CA GLU A 290 21.69 12.33 9.76
C GLU A 290 22.42 11.03 10.07
N HIS A 291 23.55 10.77 9.41
CA HIS A 291 24.33 9.52 9.56
C HIS A 291 23.48 8.24 9.41
N GLY A 292 22.51 8.23 8.49
CA GLY A 292 21.61 7.10 8.25
C GLY A 292 20.53 6.90 9.31
N LYS A 293 20.29 7.89 10.17
CA LYS A 293 19.22 7.87 11.17
C LYS A 293 18.20 8.95 10.88
N VAL A 294 16.93 8.61 11.08
CA VAL A 294 15.83 9.57 11.00
C VAL A 294 15.86 10.47 12.24
N LEU A 295 15.96 11.79 12.02
CA LEU A 295 15.85 12.80 13.07
C LEU A 295 14.44 13.37 13.18
N ASP A 296 13.77 13.51 12.03
CA ASP A 296 12.41 14.06 11.94
C ASP A 296 11.68 13.38 10.77
N LYS A 297 10.38 13.16 10.91
CA LYS A 297 9.53 12.57 9.90
C LYS A 297 8.20 13.30 9.85
N GLN A 298 7.85 13.78 8.66
CA GLN A 298 6.58 14.45 8.41
C GLN A 298 5.79 13.66 7.37
N VAL A 299 4.54 13.37 7.67
CA VAL A 299 3.62 12.64 6.78
C VAL A 299 2.43 13.52 6.50
N SER A 300 2.08 13.66 5.23
CA SER A 300 0.88 14.36 4.77
C SER A 300 0.22 13.62 3.63
N GLY A 301 -1.09 13.76 3.48
CA GLY A 301 -1.87 13.09 2.46
C GLY A 301 -2.86 14.02 1.79
N VAL A 302 -3.18 13.71 0.55
CA VAL A 302 -4.22 14.37 -0.25
C VAL A 302 -4.91 13.37 -1.16
N LEU A 303 -6.18 13.61 -1.43
CA LEU A 303 -6.96 12.87 -2.42
C LEU A 303 -6.98 13.65 -3.73
N THR A 304 -6.41 13.07 -4.79
CA THR A 304 -6.28 13.72 -6.10
C THR A 304 -7.30 13.15 -7.08
N ASP A 305 -8.15 14.01 -7.64
CA ASP A 305 -9.14 13.62 -8.65
C ASP A 305 -8.45 13.35 -10.01
N CYS A 306 -8.60 12.12 -10.52
CA CYS A 306 -8.02 11.71 -11.81
C CYS A 306 -8.81 12.21 -13.03
N LEU A 307 -9.97 12.85 -12.85
CA LEU A 307 -10.74 13.46 -13.93
C LEU A 307 -9.99 14.55 -14.72
N LEU A 308 -9.05 15.21 -14.06
CA LEU A 308 -8.23 16.28 -14.66
C LEU A 308 -7.12 15.74 -15.57
N TYR A 309 -6.84 14.45 -15.46
CA TYR A 309 -5.81 13.77 -16.27
C TYR A 309 -6.48 13.13 -17.47
N THR A 310 -6.55 13.89 -18.57
CA THR A 310 -7.01 13.38 -19.86
C THR A 310 -6.00 12.38 -20.41
N SER A 311 -6.47 11.36 -21.12
CA SER A 311 -5.64 10.34 -21.75
C SER A 311 -4.94 10.85 -23.02
N ASP A 312 -4.31 12.03 -22.98
CA ASP A 312 -3.55 12.57 -24.10
C ASP A 312 -2.22 11.83 -24.35
N ALA A 313 -2.01 10.70 -23.66
CA ALA A 313 -0.90 9.78 -23.93
C ALA A 313 -1.04 9.01 -25.27
N ALA A 314 -1.99 9.38 -26.13
CA ALA A 314 -2.16 8.78 -27.46
C ALA A 314 -1.56 9.61 -28.59
N ASP A 315 -1.00 10.79 -28.30
CA ASP A 315 -0.51 11.73 -29.33
C ASP A 315 1.02 11.92 -29.33
N ASP A 316 1.81 11.09 -28.61
CA ASP A 316 3.28 11.08 -28.67
C ASP A 316 3.83 9.78 -29.29
#